data_55daf022ca7c656c436a8d3a58629518
#
_entry.id   55daf022ca7c656c436a8d3a58629518
#
_cell.length_a   1.000
_cell.length_b   1.000
_cell.length_c   1.000
_cell.angle_alpha   90.00
_cell.angle_beta   90.00
_cell.angle_gamma   90.00
#
_symmetry.space_group_name_H-M   'P 1'
#
loop_
_entity.id
_entity.type
_entity.pdbx_description
1 polymer ?
#
loop_
_entity_poly.entity_id
_entity_poly.type
_entity_poly.pdbx_seq_one_letter_code
_entity_poly.pdbx_strand_id
1 'polypeptide(L)'
;ADTRDTKIDLGVGVFKDGTGNTPVMTAVRKAEVKLHDQQTTKAYKGLAGDEAFRDEMRQLVLGDAVPADRVATIQTPGGTGAIRQLYETLKMINADSTLWVSDPTWPSHVGMAGHMGLKLAKYRYFDAATSTVNAAAMMEDIQGMQPGDVLLLHGCCHNPTGANLGPDDWNALTNFILDKGVVPFIDIAYQGFGDGLAEDAANLQMMAARVPEMLIAASCSKNFGLYRDRVGCAMAVCSSADQHAVVSRNLAVLNRLNYSFAPDHGAATVAIILGDMALRAEWEAELDEMRDTMLQIRRDLADALRRQCNTDRFDFIASHR
;
A
#
# COMPACT_ATOMS: atom_id res chain seq x y z
N ALA A 1 -18.22 22.85 13.25
CA ALA A 1 -18.00 22.59 11.81
C ALA A 1 -18.08 23.92 11.05
N ASP A 2 -17.22 24.13 10.03
CA ASP A 2 -17.25 25.32 9.18
C ASP A 2 -18.47 25.22 8.25
N THR A 3 -19.34 26.21 8.29
CA THR A 3 -20.61 26.25 7.52
C THR A 3 -20.56 27.17 6.29
N ARG A 4 -19.40 27.76 5.98
CA ARG A 4 -19.23 28.66 4.83
C ARG A 4 -19.30 27.90 3.51
N ASP A 5 -19.94 28.51 2.50
CA ASP A 5 -20.01 27.93 1.15
C ASP A 5 -18.64 27.81 0.45
N THR A 6 -17.64 28.57 0.93
CA THR A 6 -16.25 28.54 0.44
C THR A 6 -15.41 27.47 1.12
N LYS A 7 -15.99 26.64 1.98
CA LYS A 7 -15.28 25.56 2.65
C LYS A 7 -14.74 24.55 1.65
N ILE A 8 -13.44 24.22 1.78
CA ILE A 8 -12.81 23.12 1.10
C ILE A 8 -12.50 22.04 2.14
N ASP A 9 -13.14 20.87 2.03
CA ASP A 9 -12.93 19.76 2.94
C ASP A 9 -11.77 18.88 2.44
N LEU A 10 -10.67 18.92 3.18
CA LEU A 10 -9.46 18.11 2.94
C LEU A 10 -9.31 16.97 3.97
N GLY A 11 -10.34 16.72 4.78
CA GLY A 11 -10.28 15.72 5.86
C GLY A 11 -10.40 14.26 5.41
N VAL A 12 -10.85 14.02 4.18
CA VAL A 12 -11.02 12.67 3.61
C VAL A 12 -10.08 12.49 2.42
N GLY A 13 -9.17 11.52 2.53
CA GLY A 13 -8.19 11.21 1.48
C GLY A 13 -8.81 10.39 0.33
N VAL A 14 -9.61 11.03 -0.51
CA VAL A 14 -10.19 10.47 -1.74
C VAL A 14 -9.87 11.37 -2.92
N PHE A 15 -9.74 10.77 -4.12
CA PHE A 15 -9.66 11.55 -5.34
C PHE A 15 -10.98 12.29 -5.60
N LYS A 16 -10.89 13.54 -6.01
CA LYS A 16 -12.05 14.36 -6.44
C LYS A 16 -11.78 14.92 -7.82
N ASP A 17 -12.77 14.81 -8.68
CA ASP A 17 -12.76 15.44 -10.01
C ASP A 17 -12.97 16.97 -9.93
N GLY A 18 -12.94 17.64 -11.08
CA GLY A 18 -13.14 19.09 -11.18
C GLY A 18 -14.51 19.58 -10.69
N THR A 19 -15.48 18.69 -10.49
CA THR A 19 -16.82 19.00 -9.92
C THR A 19 -16.89 18.72 -8.41
N GLY A 20 -15.80 18.21 -7.80
CA GLY A 20 -15.72 17.85 -6.38
C GLY A 20 -16.29 16.47 -6.03
N ASN A 21 -16.66 15.67 -7.02
CA ASN A 21 -17.13 14.30 -6.82
C ASN A 21 -15.98 13.30 -6.85
N THR A 22 -16.17 12.18 -6.16
CA THR A 22 -15.31 10.99 -6.31
C THR A 22 -15.91 10.13 -7.42
N PRO A 23 -15.29 10.08 -8.62
CA PRO A 23 -15.85 9.34 -9.75
C PRO A 23 -15.72 7.83 -9.52
N VAL A 24 -16.61 7.07 -10.16
CA VAL A 24 -16.41 5.64 -10.37
C VAL A 24 -15.72 5.47 -11.72
N MET A 25 -14.57 4.84 -11.75
CA MET A 25 -13.79 4.62 -12.97
C MET A 25 -14.60 3.86 -14.02
N THR A 26 -14.42 4.18 -15.29
CA THR A 26 -15.13 3.54 -16.40
C THR A 26 -14.84 2.05 -16.47
N ALA A 27 -13.57 1.67 -16.29
CA ALA A 27 -13.17 0.27 -16.22
C ALA A 27 -13.88 -0.48 -15.10
N VAL A 28 -14.05 0.15 -13.91
CA VAL A 28 -14.79 -0.42 -12.77
C VAL A 28 -16.26 -0.66 -13.16
N ARG A 29 -16.95 0.34 -13.71
CA ARG A 29 -18.35 0.19 -14.13
C ARG A 29 -18.55 -0.95 -15.13
N LYS A 30 -17.66 -1.06 -16.12
CA LYS A 30 -17.71 -2.14 -17.13
C LYS A 30 -17.45 -3.51 -16.50
N ALA A 31 -16.48 -3.60 -15.57
CA ALA A 31 -16.20 -4.84 -14.86
C ALA A 31 -17.36 -5.28 -13.96
N GLU A 32 -18.03 -4.33 -13.28
CA GLU A 32 -19.22 -4.63 -12.47
C GLU A 32 -20.38 -5.17 -13.31
N VAL A 33 -20.63 -4.60 -14.49
CA VAL A 33 -21.64 -5.12 -15.44
C VAL A 33 -21.26 -6.54 -15.89
N LYS A 34 -20.00 -6.74 -16.28
CA LYS A 34 -19.49 -8.07 -16.67
C LYS A 34 -19.62 -9.08 -15.53
N LEU A 35 -19.31 -8.67 -14.30
CA LEU A 35 -19.46 -9.51 -13.10
C LEU A 35 -20.94 -9.87 -12.88
N HIS A 36 -21.85 -8.89 -12.99
CA HIS A 36 -23.30 -9.12 -12.87
C HIS A 36 -23.79 -10.19 -13.86
N ASP A 37 -23.37 -10.11 -15.10
CA ASP A 37 -23.81 -11.02 -16.16
C ASP A 37 -23.22 -12.43 -16.02
N GLN A 38 -21.99 -12.54 -15.48
CA GLN A 38 -21.26 -13.82 -15.38
C GLN A 38 -21.48 -14.53 -14.04
N GLN A 39 -21.85 -13.81 -12.98
CA GLN A 39 -21.95 -14.38 -11.65
C GLN A 39 -23.24 -15.20 -11.49
N THR A 40 -23.10 -16.50 -11.45
CA THR A 40 -24.24 -17.45 -11.33
C THR A 40 -24.52 -17.91 -9.90
N THR A 41 -23.67 -17.55 -8.92
CA THR A 41 -23.80 -17.98 -7.52
C THR A 41 -23.31 -16.92 -6.55
N LYS A 42 -23.90 -16.90 -5.35
CA LYS A 42 -23.44 -16.12 -4.19
C LYS A 42 -22.83 -17.01 -3.11
N ALA A 43 -22.42 -18.22 -3.45
CA ALA A 43 -21.71 -19.10 -2.51
C ALA A 43 -20.38 -18.47 -2.06
N TYR A 44 -19.96 -18.83 -0.85
CA TYR A 44 -18.67 -18.35 -0.32
C TYR A 44 -17.51 -18.79 -1.21
N LYS A 45 -16.55 -17.89 -1.40
CA LYS A 45 -15.22 -18.22 -1.93
C LYS A 45 -14.38 -18.94 -0.85
N GLY A 46 -13.18 -19.36 -1.18
CA GLY A 46 -12.26 -19.95 -0.20
C GLY A 46 -11.86 -18.97 0.92
N LEU A 47 -11.34 -19.47 2.04
CA LEU A 47 -10.88 -18.65 3.16
C LEU A 47 -9.77 -17.65 2.75
N ALA A 48 -8.96 -18.00 1.75
CA ALA A 48 -7.95 -17.11 1.19
C ALA A 48 -8.53 -16.01 0.27
N GLY A 49 -9.82 -16.06 -0.03
CA GLY A 49 -10.50 -15.16 -0.98
C GLY A 49 -10.45 -15.66 -2.42
N ASP A 50 -10.82 -14.80 -3.36
CA ASP A 50 -10.85 -15.11 -4.79
C ASP A 50 -9.44 -15.38 -5.32
N GLU A 51 -9.26 -16.51 -6.04
CA GLU A 51 -7.96 -16.95 -6.54
C GLU A 51 -7.44 -16.02 -7.64
N ALA A 52 -8.30 -15.70 -8.61
CA ALA A 52 -7.92 -14.81 -9.71
C ALA A 52 -7.50 -13.42 -9.16
N PHE A 53 -8.24 -12.87 -8.19
CA PHE A 53 -7.86 -11.62 -7.53
C PHE A 53 -6.48 -11.71 -6.87
N ARG A 54 -6.20 -12.79 -6.15
CA ARG A 54 -4.92 -12.96 -5.45
C ARG A 54 -3.74 -13.06 -6.43
N ASP A 55 -3.90 -13.78 -7.53
CA ASP A 55 -2.87 -13.95 -8.55
C ASP A 55 -2.62 -12.64 -9.31
N GLU A 56 -3.67 -11.94 -9.71
CA GLU A 56 -3.55 -10.65 -10.38
C GLU A 56 -2.93 -9.58 -9.47
N MET A 57 -3.29 -9.53 -8.20
CA MET A 57 -2.68 -8.60 -7.24
C MET A 57 -1.21 -8.93 -6.97
N ARG A 58 -0.85 -10.22 -6.88
CA ARG A 58 0.56 -10.62 -6.78
C ARG A 58 1.34 -10.13 -7.98
N GLN A 59 0.80 -10.33 -9.19
CA GLN A 59 1.44 -9.88 -10.42
C GLN A 59 1.54 -8.35 -10.51
N LEU A 60 0.49 -7.62 -10.09
CA LEU A 60 0.48 -6.16 -10.09
C LEU A 60 1.56 -5.58 -9.15
N VAL A 61 1.73 -6.16 -7.96
CA VAL A 61 2.62 -5.63 -6.92
C VAL A 61 4.04 -6.15 -7.08
N LEU A 62 4.22 -7.44 -7.31
CA LEU A 62 5.53 -8.10 -7.32
C LEU A 62 6.06 -8.41 -8.71
N GLY A 63 5.20 -8.42 -9.75
CA GLY A 63 5.62 -8.88 -11.08
C GLY A 63 6.26 -10.27 -11.00
N ASP A 64 7.41 -10.40 -11.63
CA ASP A 64 8.23 -11.62 -11.65
C ASP A 64 9.41 -11.58 -10.65
N ALA A 65 9.42 -10.60 -9.75
CA ALA A 65 10.53 -10.43 -8.80
C ALA A 65 10.70 -11.60 -7.82
N VAL A 66 9.58 -12.31 -7.53
CA VAL A 66 9.58 -13.47 -6.64
C VAL A 66 8.76 -14.61 -7.27
N PRO A 67 9.26 -15.86 -7.30
CA PRO A 67 8.49 -17.01 -7.74
C PRO A 67 7.16 -17.16 -7.00
N ALA A 68 6.09 -17.50 -7.72
CA ALA A 68 4.72 -17.54 -7.15
C ALA A 68 4.58 -18.53 -5.98
N ASP A 69 5.33 -19.64 -6.01
CA ASP A 69 5.36 -20.67 -4.96
C ASP A 69 6.06 -20.22 -3.67
N ARG A 70 6.61 -19.00 -3.66
CA ARG A 70 7.18 -18.33 -2.48
C ARG A 70 6.32 -17.19 -1.96
N VAL A 71 5.19 -16.86 -2.59
CA VAL A 71 4.36 -15.70 -2.19
C VAL A 71 2.99 -16.17 -1.72
N ALA A 72 2.80 -16.22 -0.41
CA ALA A 72 1.49 -16.44 0.20
C ALA A 72 0.65 -15.16 0.06
N THR A 73 -0.43 -15.22 -0.71
CA THR A 73 -1.34 -14.08 -0.94
C THR A 73 -2.72 -14.38 -0.39
N ILE A 74 -3.30 -13.43 0.35
CA ILE A 74 -4.64 -13.57 0.90
C ILE A 74 -5.44 -12.28 0.70
N GLN A 75 -6.69 -12.42 0.27
CA GLN A 75 -7.62 -11.31 0.13
C GLN A 75 -8.04 -10.79 1.52
N THR A 76 -8.14 -9.47 1.67
CA THR A 76 -8.49 -8.81 2.92
C THR A 76 -9.48 -7.66 2.71
N PRO A 77 -10.23 -7.23 3.74
CA PRO A 77 -11.08 -6.04 3.68
C PRO A 77 -10.26 -4.75 3.61
N GLY A 78 -9.71 -4.44 2.42
CA GLY A 78 -8.83 -3.31 2.17
C GLY A 78 -7.44 -3.46 2.76
N GLY A 79 -6.58 -2.45 2.53
CA GLY A 79 -5.23 -2.40 3.10
C GLY A 79 -5.20 -2.41 4.63
N THR A 80 -6.19 -1.82 5.29
CA THR A 80 -6.33 -1.87 6.75
C THR A 80 -6.48 -3.31 7.25
N GLY A 81 -7.30 -4.12 6.57
CA GLY A 81 -7.44 -5.55 6.84
C GLY A 81 -6.13 -6.30 6.62
N ALA A 82 -5.38 -5.94 5.56
CA ALA A 82 -4.07 -6.53 5.26
C ALA A 82 -3.05 -6.26 6.38
N ILE A 83 -2.93 -5.00 6.80
CA ILE A 83 -2.01 -4.62 7.89
C ILE A 83 -2.40 -5.33 9.19
N ARG A 84 -3.68 -5.34 9.55
CA ARG A 84 -4.16 -6.04 10.74
C ARG A 84 -3.82 -7.53 10.71
N GLN A 85 -4.05 -8.18 9.59
CA GLN A 85 -3.75 -9.59 9.35
C GLN A 85 -2.25 -9.89 9.53
N LEU A 86 -1.40 -9.04 8.93
CA LEU A 86 0.05 -9.22 9.02
C LEU A 86 0.58 -8.92 10.43
N TYR A 87 0.01 -7.97 11.16
CA TYR A 87 0.36 -7.74 12.57
C TYR A 87 0.02 -8.94 13.45
N GLU A 88 -1.12 -9.61 13.22
CA GLU A 88 -1.43 -10.86 13.91
C GLU A 88 -0.44 -11.96 13.55
N THR A 89 -0.07 -12.07 12.28
CA THR A 89 0.96 -13.02 11.82
C THR A 89 2.29 -12.79 12.53
N LEU A 90 2.73 -11.54 12.65
CA LEU A 90 3.95 -11.19 13.40
C LEU A 90 3.90 -11.65 14.85
N LYS A 91 2.78 -11.40 15.52
CA LYS A 91 2.61 -11.87 16.91
C LYS A 91 2.63 -13.39 17.05
N MET A 92 2.13 -14.11 16.06
CA MET A 92 2.16 -15.57 16.05
C MET A 92 3.59 -16.11 15.84
N ILE A 93 4.39 -15.45 15.01
CA ILE A 93 5.76 -15.85 14.70
C ILE A 93 6.69 -15.49 15.84
N ASN A 94 6.67 -14.24 16.30
CA ASN A 94 7.50 -13.73 17.37
C ASN A 94 6.82 -12.56 18.09
N ALA A 95 6.19 -12.84 19.22
CA ALA A 95 5.51 -11.82 20.01
C ALA A 95 6.46 -10.77 20.63
N ASP A 96 7.76 -11.03 20.63
CA ASP A 96 8.79 -10.15 21.18
C ASP A 96 9.39 -9.20 20.15
N SER A 97 9.11 -9.39 18.85
CA SER A 97 9.57 -8.50 17.77
C SER A 97 9.08 -7.07 17.99
N THR A 98 9.94 -6.11 17.70
CA THR A 98 9.60 -4.69 17.68
C THR A 98 9.22 -4.28 16.27
N LEU A 99 8.07 -3.64 16.12
CA LEU A 99 7.65 -3.00 14.87
C LEU A 99 8.20 -1.57 14.84
N TRP A 100 9.06 -1.29 13.87
CA TRP A 100 9.65 0.02 13.63
C TRP A 100 8.86 0.75 12.56
N VAL A 101 8.39 1.96 12.86
CA VAL A 101 7.58 2.79 11.95
C VAL A 101 8.21 4.17 11.77
N SER A 102 7.97 4.79 10.61
CA SER A 102 8.44 6.15 10.34
C SER A 102 7.81 7.18 11.29
N ASP A 103 8.52 8.25 11.59
CA ASP A 103 7.99 9.42 12.28
C ASP A 103 8.09 10.65 11.35
N PRO A 104 6.94 11.17 10.85
CA PRO A 104 5.56 10.67 11.01
C PRO A 104 5.25 9.41 10.18
N THR A 105 4.12 8.77 10.46
CA THR A 105 3.54 7.68 9.68
C THR A 105 2.00 7.80 9.62
N TRP A 106 1.35 6.98 8.82
CA TRP A 106 -0.11 6.89 8.84
C TRP A 106 -0.61 6.49 10.25
N PRO A 107 -1.50 7.30 10.88
CA PRO A 107 -1.86 7.09 12.29
C PRO A 107 -2.38 5.70 12.63
N SER A 108 -3.02 5.02 11.67
CA SER A 108 -3.54 3.67 11.90
C SER A 108 -2.45 2.62 12.05
N HIS A 109 -1.22 2.82 11.54
CA HIS A 109 -0.10 1.91 11.81
C HIS A 109 0.15 1.82 13.32
N VAL A 110 0.30 2.96 13.97
CA VAL A 110 0.53 3.04 15.43
C VAL A 110 -0.71 2.60 16.20
N GLY A 111 -1.90 3.07 15.78
CA GLY A 111 -3.16 2.75 16.44
C GLY A 111 -3.47 1.26 16.48
N MET A 112 -3.33 0.57 15.35
CA MET A 112 -3.55 -0.88 15.26
C MET A 112 -2.49 -1.66 16.05
N ALA A 113 -1.21 -1.28 15.92
CA ALA A 113 -0.12 -1.94 16.64
C ALA A 113 -0.31 -1.82 18.17
N GLY A 114 -0.65 -0.61 18.65
CA GLY A 114 -0.94 -0.39 20.07
C GLY A 114 -2.16 -1.16 20.56
N HIS A 115 -3.26 -1.19 19.79
CA HIS A 115 -4.46 -1.99 20.10
C HIS A 115 -4.14 -3.48 20.22
N MET A 116 -3.22 -3.98 19.41
CA MET A 116 -2.81 -5.37 19.42
C MET A 116 -1.70 -5.68 20.41
N GLY A 117 -1.16 -4.68 21.11
CA GLY A 117 -0.07 -4.85 22.07
C GLY A 117 1.25 -5.25 21.41
N LEU A 118 1.53 -4.79 20.19
CA LEU A 118 2.84 -4.93 19.57
C LEU A 118 3.83 -3.94 20.19
N LYS A 119 5.08 -4.37 20.35
CA LYS A 119 6.17 -3.44 20.69
C LYS A 119 6.41 -2.49 19.53
N LEU A 120 6.48 -1.20 19.80
CA LEU A 120 6.67 -0.16 18.80
C LEU A 120 7.94 0.63 19.05
N ALA A 121 8.68 0.89 17.99
CA ALA A 121 9.73 1.90 17.92
C ALA A 121 9.50 2.82 16.73
N LYS A 122 10.08 4.00 16.76
CA LYS A 122 10.01 4.96 15.67
C LYS A 122 11.40 5.26 15.15
N TYR A 123 11.48 5.56 13.85
CA TYR A 123 12.67 6.10 13.23
C TYR A 123 12.37 7.45 12.60
N ARG A 124 13.34 8.38 12.67
CA ARG A 124 13.25 9.70 12.02
C ARG A 124 13.18 9.50 10.51
N TYR A 125 12.16 10.05 9.90
CA TYR A 125 11.93 9.91 8.46
C TYR A 125 11.95 11.24 7.73
N PHE A 126 11.31 12.26 8.29
CA PHE A 126 11.06 13.53 7.62
C PHE A 126 11.71 14.70 8.36
N ASP A 127 12.45 15.51 7.63
CA ASP A 127 12.98 16.77 8.14
C ASP A 127 12.03 17.91 7.76
N ALA A 128 11.34 18.45 8.75
CA ALA A 128 10.40 19.55 8.56
C ALA A 128 11.09 20.89 8.18
N ALA A 129 12.39 21.06 8.44
CA ALA A 129 13.09 22.28 8.10
C ALA A 129 13.41 22.33 6.59
N THR A 130 13.75 21.19 6.00
CA THR A 130 14.05 21.05 4.55
C THR A 130 12.86 20.53 3.76
N SER A 131 11.81 20.02 4.43
CA SER A 131 10.68 19.32 3.82
C SER A 131 11.13 18.13 2.94
N THR A 132 12.11 17.36 3.39
CA THR A 132 12.67 16.21 2.66
C THR A 132 12.75 14.98 3.56
N VAL A 133 12.99 13.81 2.97
CA VAL A 133 13.36 12.60 3.71
C VAL A 133 14.72 12.81 4.37
N ASN A 134 14.83 12.42 5.64
CA ASN A 134 16.10 12.37 6.37
C ASN A 134 16.65 10.94 6.40
N ALA A 135 17.13 10.46 5.26
CA ALA A 135 17.61 9.08 5.12
C ALA A 135 18.80 8.79 6.07
N ALA A 136 19.66 9.78 6.33
CA ALA A 136 20.78 9.60 7.25
C ALA A 136 20.33 9.36 8.69
N ALA A 137 19.38 10.16 9.19
CA ALA A 137 18.82 9.98 10.52
C ALA A 137 18.00 8.68 10.64
N MET A 138 17.28 8.30 9.58
CA MET A 138 16.60 7.02 9.50
C MET A 138 17.61 5.86 9.67
N MET A 139 18.68 5.87 8.89
CA MET A 139 19.71 4.82 8.93
C MET A 139 20.42 4.77 10.29
N GLU A 140 20.61 5.91 10.97
CA GLU A 140 21.14 5.96 12.33
C GLU A 140 20.21 5.29 13.33
N ASP A 141 18.93 5.64 13.32
CA ASP A 141 17.93 5.13 14.27
C ASP A 141 17.74 3.61 14.14
N ILE A 142 17.62 3.10 12.91
CA ILE A 142 17.37 1.66 12.67
C ILE A 142 18.58 0.79 13.01
N GLN A 143 19.79 1.35 13.27
CA GLN A 143 20.91 0.57 13.80
C GLN A 143 20.55 -0.13 15.12
N GLY A 144 19.60 0.40 15.89
CA GLY A 144 19.09 -0.20 17.11
C GLY A 144 18.26 -1.48 16.94
N MET A 145 17.83 -1.80 15.70
CA MET A 145 17.04 -2.99 15.40
C MET A 145 17.78 -4.28 15.75
N GLN A 146 17.02 -5.29 16.15
CA GLN A 146 17.52 -6.63 16.43
C GLN A 146 17.06 -7.61 15.34
N PRO A 147 17.76 -8.74 15.14
CA PRO A 147 17.31 -9.81 14.25
C PRO A 147 15.85 -10.23 14.56
N GLY A 148 15.00 -10.29 13.53
CA GLY A 148 13.58 -10.60 13.69
C GLY A 148 12.68 -9.40 14.03
N ASP A 149 13.24 -8.20 14.27
CA ASP A 149 12.43 -6.97 14.27
C ASP A 149 11.85 -6.69 12.88
N VAL A 150 10.83 -5.85 12.83
CA VAL A 150 10.09 -5.55 11.60
C VAL A 150 10.22 -4.08 11.26
N LEU A 151 10.67 -3.79 10.03
CA LEU A 151 10.78 -2.42 9.50
C LEU A 151 9.60 -2.13 8.57
N LEU A 152 8.65 -1.30 9.02
CA LEU A 152 7.53 -0.88 8.20
C LEU A 152 7.93 0.32 7.35
N LEU A 153 7.76 0.17 6.04
CA LEU A 153 8.04 1.16 5.01
C LEU A 153 6.77 1.42 4.18
N HIS A 154 6.63 2.65 3.66
CA HIS A 154 5.64 2.94 2.64
C HIS A 154 6.24 2.64 1.26
N GLY A 155 5.56 1.85 0.44
CA GLY A 155 6.08 1.43 -0.88
C GLY A 155 6.23 2.58 -1.86
N CYS A 156 5.27 3.51 -1.85
CA CYS A 156 5.28 4.78 -2.57
C CYS A 156 4.36 5.79 -1.87
N CYS A 157 4.43 7.07 -2.24
CA CYS A 157 3.55 8.14 -1.76
C CYS A 157 3.41 8.13 -0.24
N HIS A 158 4.51 8.37 0.45
CA HIS A 158 4.58 8.27 1.92
C HIS A 158 3.51 9.12 2.60
N ASN A 159 2.66 8.50 3.39
CA ASN A 159 1.60 9.16 4.15
C ASN A 159 2.05 9.45 5.60
N PRO A 160 2.14 10.74 6.05
CA PRO A 160 1.49 11.91 5.47
C PRO A 160 2.39 12.84 4.65
N THR A 161 3.67 12.56 4.49
CA THR A 161 4.63 13.57 4.02
C THR A 161 4.67 13.77 2.51
N GLY A 162 4.34 12.74 1.72
CA GLY A 162 4.54 12.72 0.28
C GLY A 162 6.02 12.66 -0.14
N ALA A 163 6.96 12.72 0.80
CA ALA A 163 8.39 12.61 0.53
C ALA A 163 8.79 11.13 0.49
N ASN A 164 9.36 10.68 -0.62
CA ASN A 164 9.74 9.29 -0.84
C ASN A 164 11.24 9.09 -0.75
N LEU A 165 11.65 7.89 -0.31
CA LEU A 165 13.03 7.40 -0.42
C LEU A 165 13.42 7.24 -1.87
N GLY A 166 14.67 7.61 -2.21
CA GLY A 166 15.23 7.39 -3.54
C GLY A 166 15.70 5.93 -3.75
N PRO A 167 16.01 5.55 -5.00
CA PRO A 167 16.50 4.20 -5.31
C PRO A 167 17.76 3.80 -4.51
N ASP A 168 18.67 4.74 -4.28
CA ASP A 168 19.89 4.51 -3.51
C ASP A 168 19.59 4.23 -2.04
N ASP A 169 18.60 4.94 -1.46
CA ASP A 169 18.13 4.70 -0.09
C ASP A 169 17.51 3.30 0.04
N TRP A 170 16.69 2.89 -0.94
CA TRP A 170 16.10 1.56 -0.98
C TRP A 170 17.15 0.46 -1.09
N ASN A 171 18.22 0.67 -1.87
CA ASN A 171 19.36 -0.24 -1.95
C ASN A 171 20.10 -0.34 -0.62
N ALA A 172 20.37 0.80 0.03
CA ALA A 172 21.04 0.84 1.34
C ALA A 172 20.19 0.13 2.41
N LEU A 173 18.87 0.37 2.44
CA LEU A 173 17.94 -0.32 3.33
C LEU A 173 17.91 -1.83 3.08
N THR A 174 17.90 -2.25 1.81
CA THR A 174 17.91 -3.68 1.48
C THR A 174 19.17 -4.37 2.00
N ASN A 175 20.33 -3.74 1.84
CA ASN A 175 21.59 -4.25 2.40
C ASN A 175 21.52 -4.32 3.93
N PHE A 176 21.05 -3.27 4.58
CA PHE A 176 20.87 -3.22 6.03
C PHE A 176 19.96 -4.36 6.53
N ILE A 177 18.81 -4.57 5.86
CA ILE A 177 17.84 -5.62 6.19
C ILE A 177 18.49 -7.00 6.13
N LEU A 178 19.27 -7.26 5.07
CA LEU A 178 19.99 -8.52 4.90
C LEU A 178 21.06 -8.72 5.97
N ASP A 179 21.84 -7.72 6.26
CA ASP A 179 22.95 -7.78 7.24
C ASP A 179 22.42 -7.94 8.68
N LYS A 180 21.32 -7.30 9.02
CA LYS A 180 20.73 -7.33 10.36
C LYS A 180 19.78 -8.50 10.60
N GLY A 181 19.27 -9.14 9.54
CA GLY A 181 18.26 -10.20 9.67
C GLY A 181 16.91 -9.67 10.18
N VAL A 182 16.52 -8.46 9.77
CA VAL A 182 15.21 -7.87 10.07
C VAL A 182 14.23 -8.16 8.95
N VAL A 183 12.92 -8.06 9.21
CA VAL A 183 11.87 -8.36 8.23
C VAL A 183 11.30 -7.04 7.68
N PRO A 184 11.39 -6.78 6.38
CA PRO A 184 10.70 -5.63 5.78
C PRO A 184 9.20 -5.87 5.72
N PHE A 185 8.42 -4.82 6.06
CA PHE A 185 6.98 -4.77 5.91
C PHE A 185 6.61 -3.55 5.06
N ILE A 186 6.08 -3.78 3.87
CA ILE A 186 5.75 -2.71 2.93
C ILE A 186 4.24 -2.47 2.92
N ASP A 187 3.81 -1.23 3.21
CA ASP A 187 2.45 -0.76 2.95
C ASP A 187 2.41 -0.04 1.60
N ILE A 188 1.67 -0.60 0.63
CA ILE A 188 1.51 -0.02 -0.70
C ILE A 188 0.03 0.27 -0.97
N ALA A 189 -0.38 1.51 -0.67
CA ALA A 189 -1.77 1.94 -0.81
C ALA A 189 -2.01 2.85 -2.02
N TYR A 190 -0.96 3.33 -2.68
CA TYR A 190 -1.02 4.38 -3.69
C TYR A 190 -0.33 4.02 -5.01
N GLN A 191 -0.09 2.74 -5.29
CA GLN A 191 0.55 2.30 -6.53
C GLN A 191 -0.17 2.85 -7.77
N GLY A 192 0.56 3.55 -8.62
CA GLY A 192 0.07 4.25 -9.79
C GLY A 192 -0.19 5.75 -9.58
N PHE A 193 -0.14 6.26 -8.35
CA PHE A 193 -0.35 7.68 -8.04
C PHE A 193 0.93 8.49 -7.80
N GLY A 194 2.07 7.82 -7.70
CA GLY A 194 3.38 8.46 -7.59
C GLY A 194 3.90 8.87 -8.97
N ASP A 195 4.71 8.01 -9.54
CA ASP A 195 5.34 8.22 -10.84
C ASP A 195 4.81 7.26 -11.92
N GLY A 196 4.05 6.23 -11.56
CA GLY A 196 3.45 5.24 -12.44
C GLY A 196 3.29 3.88 -11.77
N LEU A 197 2.53 2.97 -12.39
CA LEU A 197 2.28 1.63 -11.81
C LEU A 197 3.57 0.82 -11.63
N ALA A 198 4.44 0.84 -12.64
CA ALA A 198 5.71 0.12 -12.62
C ALA A 198 6.74 0.83 -11.73
N GLU A 199 6.85 2.13 -11.85
CA GLU A 199 7.77 2.98 -11.12
C GLU A 199 7.53 2.91 -9.61
N ASP A 200 6.26 2.95 -9.18
CA ASP A 200 5.86 2.89 -7.77
C ASP A 200 6.12 1.52 -7.14
N ALA A 201 6.16 0.45 -7.93
CA ALA A 201 6.47 -0.90 -7.47
C ALA A 201 7.96 -1.26 -7.56
N ALA A 202 8.75 -0.54 -8.36
CA ALA A 202 10.12 -0.93 -8.73
C ALA A 202 11.03 -1.16 -7.52
N ASN A 203 11.00 -0.27 -6.53
CA ASN A 203 11.83 -0.39 -5.34
C ASN A 203 11.41 -1.57 -4.44
N LEU A 204 10.10 -1.79 -4.30
CA LEU A 204 9.56 -2.96 -3.59
C LEU A 204 9.99 -4.25 -4.29
N GLN A 205 9.86 -4.32 -5.61
CA GLN A 205 10.24 -5.49 -6.41
C GLN A 205 11.75 -5.77 -6.32
N MET A 206 12.57 -4.73 -6.39
CA MET A 206 14.02 -4.85 -6.22
C MET A 206 14.38 -5.42 -4.84
N MET A 207 13.74 -4.95 -3.77
CA MET A 207 13.94 -5.46 -2.42
C MET A 207 13.44 -6.91 -2.31
N ALA A 208 12.23 -7.21 -2.81
CA ALA A 208 11.61 -8.54 -2.75
C ALA A 208 12.45 -9.61 -3.46
N ALA A 209 13.12 -9.27 -4.56
CA ALA A 209 14.01 -10.17 -5.29
C ALA A 209 15.26 -10.57 -4.49
N ARG A 210 15.62 -9.81 -3.44
CA ARG A 210 16.87 -9.97 -2.70
C ARG A 210 16.69 -10.51 -1.29
N VAL A 211 15.60 -10.14 -0.62
CA VAL A 211 15.37 -10.55 0.77
C VAL A 211 14.75 -11.95 0.83
N PRO A 212 15.07 -12.77 1.87
CA PRO A 212 14.49 -14.09 2.01
C PRO A 212 12.99 -14.03 2.35
N GLU A 213 12.59 -13.05 3.14
CA GLU A 213 11.23 -12.89 3.66
C GLU A 213 10.81 -11.42 3.63
N MET A 214 9.52 -11.16 3.34
CA MET A 214 8.95 -9.80 3.30
C MET A 214 7.44 -9.89 3.53
N LEU A 215 6.88 -8.88 4.20
CA LEU A 215 5.44 -8.70 4.35
C LEU A 215 4.97 -7.50 3.51
N ILE A 216 3.82 -7.63 2.85
CA ILE A 216 3.27 -6.58 1.99
C ILE A 216 1.78 -6.45 2.26
N ALA A 217 1.33 -5.23 2.57
CA ALA A 217 -0.08 -4.86 2.61
C ALA A 217 -0.40 -4.01 1.39
N ALA A 218 -1.28 -4.50 0.51
CA ALA A 218 -1.71 -3.78 -0.69
C ALA A 218 -3.19 -3.40 -0.62
N SER A 219 -3.52 -2.22 -1.15
CA SER A 219 -4.88 -1.67 -1.13
C SER A 219 -5.33 -1.26 -2.53
N CYS A 220 -6.55 -1.65 -2.89
CA CYS A 220 -7.24 -1.20 -4.12
C CYS A 220 -8.15 0.02 -3.87
N SER A 221 -8.12 0.61 -2.68
CA SER A 221 -9.03 1.72 -2.34
C SER A 221 -8.82 2.95 -3.20
N LYS A 222 -7.58 3.26 -3.59
CA LYS A 222 -7.24 4.47 -4.34
C LYS A 222 -7.09 4.19 -5.83
N ASN A 223 -6.18 3.30 -6.23
CA ASN A 223 -5.86 3.05 -7.64
C ASN A 223 -6.99 2.39 -8.45
N PHE A 224 -7.98 1.78 -7.79
CA PHE A 224 -9.24 1.35 -8.43
C PHE A 224 -10.44 2.23 -8.05
N GLY A 225 -10.27 3.25 -7.19
CA GLY A 225 -11.38 4.08 -6.70
C GLY A 225 -12.40 3.33 -5.84
N LEU A 226 -12.09 2.12 -5.37
CA LEU A 226 -13.00 1.23 -4.63
C LEU A 226 -12.93 1.47 -3.10
N TYR A 227 -13.08 2.73 -2.69
CA TYR A 227 -12.93 3.14 -1.29
C TYR A 227 -13.88 2.43 -0.34
N ARG A 228 -15.14 2.23 -0.75
CA ARG A 228 -16.21 1.64 0.07
C ARG A 228 -16.28 0.12 -0.02
N ASP A 229 -15.75 -0.49 -1.07
CA ASP A 229 -15.85 -1.94 -1.30
C ASP A 229 -14.86 -2.74 -0.47
N ARG A 230 -13.91 -2.06 0.16
CA ARG A 230 -12.93 -2.63 1.08
C ARG A 230 -12.12 -3.76 0.42
N VAL A 231 -11.39 -3.44 -0.64
CA VAL A 231 -10.58 -4.38 -1.41
C VAL A 231 -9.11 -4.18 -1.13
N GLY A 232 -8.41 -5.26 -0.82
CA GLY A 232 -6.97 -5.30 -0.60
C GLY A 232 -6.48 -6.72 -0.42
N CYS A 233 -5.18 -6.87 -0.30
CA CYS A 233 -4.57 -8.17 0.00
C CYS A 233 -3.34 -8.03 0.91
N ALA A 234 -3.10 -9.06 1.70
CA ALA A 234 -1.87 -9.28 2.42
C ALA A 234 -1.03 -10.32 1.67
N MET A 235 0.27 -10.05 1.54
CA MET A 235 1.22 -10.97 0.94
C MET A 235 2.37 -11.22 1.91
N ALA A 236 2.88 -12.45 1.89
CA ALA A 236 4.10 -12.83 2.59
C ALA A 236 5.03 -13.51 1.60
N VAL A 237 6.17 -12.90 1.33
CA VAL A 237 7.30 -13.57 0.66
C VAL A 237 7.93 -14.50 1.67
N CYS A 238 8.04 -15.77 1.32
CA CYS A 238 8.57 -16.84 2.15
C CYS A 238 9.95 -17.25 1.66
N SER A 239 10.81 -17.72 2.56
CA SER A 239 12.16 -18.15 2.20
C SER A 239 12.19 -19.47 1.40
N SER A 240 11.10 -20.25 1.45
CA SER A 240 10.95 -21.50 0.70
C SER A 240 9.50 -21.83 0.39
N ALA A 241 9.25 -22.76 -0.55
CA ALA A 241 7.93 -23.29 -0.86
C ALA A 241 7.30 -24.04 0.32
N ASP A 242 8.08 -24.69 1.18
CA ASP A 242 7.58 -25.34 2.39
C ASP A 242 7.04 -24.32 3.39
N GLN A 243 7.75 -23.22 3.61
CA GLN A 243 7.25 -22.11 4.42
C GLN A 243 6.01 -21.46 3.82
N HIS A 244 5.96 -21.26 2.50
CA HIS A 244 4.78 -20.76 1.82
C HIS A 244 3.53 -21.57 2.17
N ALA A 245 3.61 -22.90 2.15
CA ALA A 245 2.47 -23.77 2.47
C ALA A 245 1.99 -23.60 3.94
N VAL A 246 2.92 -23.35 4.86
CA VAL A 246 2.59 -23.10 6.28
C VAL A 246 1.98 -21.70 6.46
N VAL A 247 2.61 -20.68 5.89
CA VAL A 247 2.17 -19.28 5.99
C VAL A 247 0.79 -19.10 5.36
N SER A 248 0.56 -19.65 4.16
CA SER A 248 -0.74 -19.59 3.48
C SER A 248 -1.88 -20.17 4.33
N ARG A 249 -1.65 -21.30 5.00
CA ARG A 249 -2.64 -21.91 5.89
C ARG A 249 -2.92 -21.04 7.12
N ASN A 250 -1.89 -20.49 7.74
CA ASN A 250 -2.04 -19.61 8.90
C ASN A 250 -2.78 -18.31 8.54
N LEU A 251 -2.45 -17.69 7.42
CA LEU A 251 -3.17 -16.52 6.92
C LEU A 251 -4.66 -16.83 6.68
N ALA A 252 -4.98 -17.99 6.11
CA ALA A 252 -6.37 -18.41 5.90
C ALA A 252 -7.12 -18.65 7.22
N VAL A 253 -6.46 -19.22 8.24
CA VAL A 253 -7.01 -19.37 9.57
C VAL A 253 -7.29 -18.00 10.21
N LEU A 254 -6.38 -17.05 10.09
CA LEU A 254 -6.58 -15.69 10.61
C LEU A 254 -7.75 -14.98 9.90
N ASN A 255 -7.92 -15.14 8.58
CA ASN A 255 -9.11 -14.66 7.88
C ASN A 255 -10.39 -15.24 8.51
N ARG A 256 -10.39 -16.55 8.77
CA ARG A 256 -11.53 -17.22 9.41
C ARG A 256 -11.87 -16.61 10.77
N LEU A 257 -10.86 -16.28 11.55
CA LEU A 257 -11.03 -15.71 12.90
C LEU A 257 -11.46 -14.23 12.86
N ASN A 258 -10.98 -13.47 11.88
CA ASN A 258 -11.20 -12.03 11.82
C ASN A 258 -12.55 -11.65 11.20
N TYR A 259 -12.94 -12.29 10.10
CA TYR A 259 -14.17 -11.96 9.36
C TYR A 259 -14.76 -13.13 8.57
N SER A 260 -14.29 -14.34 8.80
CA SER A 260 -14.66 -15.58 8.13
C SER A 260 -14.26 -15.62 6.65
N PHE A 261 -14.87 -14.79 5.81
CA PHE A 261 -14.56 -14.66 4.37
C PHE A 261 -14.45 -13.18 4.00
N ALA A 262 -13.49 -12.86 3.14
CA ALA A 262 -13.33 -11.49 2.66
C ALA A 262 -14.49 -11.05 1.76
N PRO A 263 -14.81 -9.74 1.67
CA PRO A 263 -15.82 -9.21 0.75
C PRO A 263 -15.48 -9.54 -0.70
N ASP A 264 -16.39 -10.20 -1.43
CA ASP A 264 -16.10 -10.75 -2.76
C ASP A 264 -16.26 -9.72 -3.89
N HIS A 265 -17.31 -8.88 -3.88
CA HIS A 265 -17.73 -8.11 -5.05
C HIS A 265 -16.63 -7.22 -5.64
N GLY A 266 -16.01 -6.39 -4.82
CA GLY A 266 -14.92 -5.50 -5.28
C GLY A 266 -13.67 -6.26 -5.71
N ALA A 267 -13.34 -7.38 -5.05
CA ALA A 267 -12.19 -8.21 -5.46
C ALA A 267 -12.43 -8.88 -6.81
N ALA A 268 -13.62 -9.40 -7.05
CA ALA A 268 -14.00 -9.97 -8.35
C ALA A 268 -13.98 -8.90 -9.46
N THR A 269 -14.40 -7.66 -9.15
CA THR A 269 -14.31 -6.51 -10.06
C THR A 269 -12.86 -6.22 -10.44
N VAL A 270 -11.94 -6.17 -9.47
CA VAL A 270 -10.50 -5.97 -9.71
C VAL A 270 -9.91 -7.12 -10.52
N ALA A 271 -10.25 -8.37 -10.20
CA ALA A 271 -9.80 -9.54 -10.96
C ALA A 271 -10.23 -9.48 -12.44
N ILE A 272 -11.45 -9.05 -12.71
CA ILE A 272 -11.96 -8.86 -14.07
C ILE A 272 -11.18 -7.77 -14.82
N ILE A 273 -10.88 -6.64 -14.15
CA ILE A 273 -10.11 -5.56 -14.76
C ILE A 273 -8.71 -6.03 -15.12
N LEU A 274 -8.01 -6.62 -14.17
CA LEU A 274 -6.60 -7.01 -14.35
C LEU A 274 -6.43 -8.19 -15.30
N GLY A 275 -7.38 -9.14 -15.32
CA GLY A 275 -7.37 -10.32 -16.19
C GLY A 275 -7.87 -10.05 -17.62
N ASP A 276 -8.44 -8.89 -17.93
CA ASP A 276 -8.91 -8.50 -19.28
C ASP A 276 -8.01 -7.40 -19.84
N MET A 277 -7.24 -7.69 -20.87
CA MET A 277 -6.27 -6.75 -21.44
C MET A 277 -6.87 -5.41 -21.85
N ALA A 278 -8.12 -5.37 -22.35
CA ALA A 278 -8.77 -4.14 -22.78
C ALA A 278 -9.23 -3.30 -21.57
N LEU A 279 -9.83 -3.94 -20.56
CA LEU A 279 -10.23 -3.27 -19.32
C LEU A 279 -9.03 -2.79 -18.52
N ARG A 280 -7.96 -3.58 -18.50
CA ARG A 280 -6.71 -3.20 -17.86
C ARG A 280 -6.10 -1.95 -18.50
N ALA A 281 -5.99 -1.92 -19.81
CA ALA A 281 -5.47 -0.75 -20.54
C ALA A 281 -6.32 0.50 -20.30
N GLU A 282 -7.65 0.35 -20.25
CA GLU A 282 -8.56 1.46 -19.95
C GLU A 282 -8.38 1.94 -18.50
N TRP A 283 -8.28 1.04 -17.53
CA TRP A 283 -8.00 1.36 -16.13
C TRP A 283 -6.65 2.08 -15.95
N GLU A 284 -5.59 1.58 -16.59
CA GLU A 284 -4.26 2.18 -16.55
C GLU A 284 -4.30 3.63 -17.09
N ALA A 285 -5.00 3.85 -18.22
CA ALA A 285 -5.14 5.19 -18.79
C ALA A 285 -5.92 6.15 -17.87
N GLU A 286 -7.03 5.69 -17.27
CA GLU A 286 -7.80 6.50 -16.31
C GLU A 286 -6.97 6.84 -15.06
N LEU A 287 -6.18 5.89 -14.55
CA LEU A 287 -5.31 6.08 -13.39
C LEU A 287 -4.20 7.10 -13.69
N ASP A 288 -3.61 7.02 -14.88
CA ASP A 288 -2.61 7.99 -15.35
C ASP A 288 -3.19 9.41 -15.43
N GLU A 289 -4.42 9.56 -15.97
CA GLU A 289 -5.11 10.86 -16.02
C GLU A 289 -5.40 11.41 -14.61
N MET A 290 -5.81 10.56 -13.69
CA MET A 290 -6.05 10.94 -12.30
C MET A 290 -4.74 11.39 -11.62
N ARG A 291 -3.64 10.66 -11.81
CA ARG A 291 -2.30 11.01 -11.30
C ARG A 291 -1.86 12.36 -11.86
N ASP A 292 -1.93 12.54 -13.18
CA ASP A 292 -1.47 13.76 -13.84
C ASP A 292 -2.28 14.99 -13.39
N THR A 293 -3.59 14.81 -13.20
CA THR A 293 -4.46 15.86 -12.64
C THR A 293 -4.02 16.26 -11.22
N MET A 294 -3.75 15.30 -10.35
CA MET A 294 -3.29 15.59 -8.99
C MET A 294 -1.92 16.27 -8.98
N LEU A 295 -0.98 15.80 -9.81
CA LEU A 295 0.35 16.40 -9.92
C LEU A 295 0.27 17.83 -10.49
N GLN A 296 -0.65 18.10 -11.42
CA GLN A 296 -0.88 19.46 -11.93
C GLN A 296 -1.43 20.38 -10.83
N ILE A 297 -2.44 19.93 -10.07
CA ILE A 297 -2.99 20.70 -8.94
C ILE A 297 -1.89 21.03 -7.91
N ARG A 298 -0.98 20.11 -7.63
CA ARG A 298 0.15 20.33 -6.72
C ARG A 298 1.09 21.42 -7.24
N ARG A 299 1.43 21.38 -8.53
CA ARG A 299 2.27 22.42 -9.19
C ARG A 299 1.58 23.78 -9.13
N ASP A 300 0.32 23.84 -9.50
CA ASP A 300 -0.47 25.07 -9.51
C ASP A 300 -0.59 25.68 -8.11
N LEU A 301 -0.77 24.82 -7.08
CA LEU A 301 -0.81 25.25 -5.67
C LEU A 301 0.53 25.81 -5.22
N ALA A 302 1.65 25.14 -5.49
CA ALA A 302 2.98 25.61 -5.15
C ALA A 302 3.28 26.97 -5.80
N ASP A 303 2.97 27.11 -7.09
CA ASP A 303 3.11 28.35 -7.84
C ASP A 303 2.22 29.49 -7.30
N ALA A 304 0.99 29.19 -6.93
CA ALA A 304 0.09 30.18 -6.34
C ALA A 304 0.61 30.66 -4.99
N LEU A 305 1.05 29.74 -4.12
CA LEU A 305 1.64 30.07 -2.82
C LEU A 305 2.92 30.90 -2.97
N ARG A 306 3.80 30.53 -3.92
CA ARG A 306 5.02 31.29 -4.21
C ARG A 306 4.70 32.74 -4.60
N ARG A 307 3.71 32.94 -5.50
CA ARG A 307 3.31 34.30 -5.93
C ARG A 307 2.62 35.11 -4.84
N GLN A 308 1.71 34.50 -4.06
CA GLN A 308 0.90 35.22 -3.09
C GLN A 308 1.62 35.46 -1.75
N CYS A 309 2.46 34.52 -1.32
CA CYS A 309 3.20 34.61 -0.07
C CYS A 309 4.62 35.14 -0.26
N ASN A 310 5.10 35.34 -1.51
CA ASN A 310 6.46 35.74 -1.87
C ASN A 310 7.53 34.90 -1.13
N THR A 311 7.36 33.58 -1.17
CA THR A 311 8.25 32.62 -0.50
C THR A 311 8.33 31.33 -1.30
N ASP A 312 9.47 30.65 -1.27
CA ASP A 312 9.72 29.34 -1.84
C ASP A 312 9.44 28.18 -0.86
N ARG A 313 9.06 28.52 0.38
CA ARG A 313 8.83 27.56 1.48
C ARG A 313 7.93 26.39 1.11
N PHE A 314 7.02 26.55 0.15
CA PHE A 314 6.01 25.57 -0.21
C PHE A 314 6.31 24.85 -1.54
N ASP A 315 7.48 25.04 -2.12
CA ASP A 315 7.86 24.44 -3.40
C ASP A 315 7.89 22.91 -3.38
N PHE A 316 8.18 22.34 -2.21
CA PHE A 316 8.15 20.89 -2.00
C PHE A 316 6.79 20.24 -2.36
N ILE A 317 5.68 21.02 -2.33
CA ILE A 317 4.36 20.54 -2.72
C ILE A 317 4.36 20.05 -4.17
N ALA A 318 5.09 20.71 -5.07
CA ALA A 318 5.17 20.34 -6.49
C ALA A 318 6.00 19.06 -6.72
N SER A 319 6.97 18.76 -5.84
CA SER A 319 7.90 17.64 -6.02
C SER A 319 7.49 16.36 -5.27
N HIS A 320 6.73 16.50 -4.17
CA HIS A 320 6.28 15.34 -3.40
C HIS A 320 5.15 14.57 -4.12
N ARG A 321 4.99 13.31 -3.76
CA ARG A 321 3.99 12.40 -4.35
C ARG A 321 2.93 12.00 -3.34
#